data_431c3cf6b8ceeea7232737208a5f5b02
#
_entry.id   431c3cf6b8ceeea7232737208a5f5b02
#
_cell.length_a   1.000
_cell.length_b   1.000
_cell.length_c   1.000
_cell.angle_alpha   90.00
_cell.angle_beta   90.00
_cell.angle_gamma   90.00
#
_symmetry.space_group_name_H-M   'P 1'
#
loop_
_entity.id
_entity.type
_entity.pdbx_description
1 polymer ?
#
loop_
_entity_poly.entity_id
_entity_poly.type
_entity_poly.pdbx_seq_one_letter_code
_entity_poly.pdbx_strand_id
1 'polypeptide(L)'
;MFDILRESTVGGLLNRVSGGRILPFPDQRVDFVVPHKYLATSPIAPSSSSSPSADLTRVNSNETAEDTKNIDPDAQKPVNEKSTGLEVPNSDTLRDEASLEAGPELAAEKPSLDTKGYVLVDWYGDDDQENPRNWSFRKRAFVLAQIMLLTFSVYIGSAIYTASTFLIMAEFNVSEIVATLGLSLFIEGYAVGPMLLSPLQELPSIGRNPPYIITLILFALLQIPTALSKNIGTLLALRFITGFLGSPALATGGASVGDIFPQHHVPYTIGLWAMGAVAGPVLGPIVGGFAASAESWRWPLWELAWISGFSAIFLSFFFPETLPDTILLKRAQRLRKLTGNEKLRSLSEIKQAEMTPRAVAVEYLVRPFQLMMEPVVLFLNLYLGLAYAVFYLWFEAFPIVFVDTYHFKGGVAGLPFIGILVGAIASYIFYVIYLKYYLFPRFNQLNSEGKPVQQEEWLRLAIIAGTMIPVSLLVFGWTARPDGSVHWIFPIIGAGLYMPGIYLLFQSILVYLPVSYPDYVASILAGNDLMRSSVAAAFPLFGQAFFKALGVGPGSSLLAGVAALMLPILYALYRYGARLRKMSKFAQ
;
A
#
# COMPACT_ATOMS: atom_id res chain seq x y z
N MET A 1 -21.00 13.49 3.68
CA MET A 1 -20.02 14.53 4.05
C MET A 1 -19.80 14.60 5.57
N PHE A 2 -20.86 14.64 6.39
CA PHE A 2 -20.75 14.61 7.85
C PHE A 2 -20.02 13.36 8.39
N ASP A 3 -20.22 12.18 7.79
CA ASP A 3 -19.55 10.94 8.20
C ASP A 3 -18.03 11.01 7.98
N ILE A 4 -17.59 11.59 6.87
CA ILE A 4 -16.17 11.77 6.57
C ILE A 4 -15.54 12.71 7.60
N LEU A 5 -16.20 13.81 7.92
CA LEU A 5 -15.71 14.76 8.92
C LEU A 5 -15.63 14.11 10.31
N ARG A 6 -16.64 13.32 10.70
CA ARG A 6 -16.66 12.58 11.98
C ARG A 6 -15.48 11.63 12.13
N GLU A 7 -15.15 10.91 11.04
CA GLU A 7 -14.11 9.89 10.99
C GLU A 7 -12.70 10.47 10.79
N SER A 8 -12.59 11.79 10.52
CA SER A 8 -11.33 12.51 10.34
C SER A 8 -10.59 12.75 11.67
N THR A 9 -9.33 13.20 11.59
CA THR A 9 -8.54 13.57 12.78
C THR A 9 -9.21 14.66 13.59
N VAL A 10 -9.64 15.75 12.93
CA VAL A 10 -10.31 16.88 13.60
C VAL A 10 -11.66 16.46 14.15
N GLY A 11 -12.47 15.72 13.38
CA GLY A 11 -13.75 15.23 13.84
C GLY A 11 -13.64 14.28 15.02
N GLY A 12 -12.67 13.36 15.01
CA GLY A 12 -12.38 12.47 16.11
C GLY A 12 -11.93 13.21 17.38
N LEU A 13 -11.14 14.28 17.22
CA LEU A 13 -10.74 15.15 18.34
C LEU A 13 -11.94 15.89 18.94
N LEU A 14 -12.77 16.50 18.09
CA LEU A 14 -14.00 17.19 18.51
C LEU A 14 -14.98 16.25 19.22
N ASN A 15 -15.15 15.04 18.71
CA ASN A 15 -15.97 14.01 19.36
C ASN A 15 -15.46 13.67 20.76
N ARG A 16 -14.13 13.45 20.91
CA ARG A 16 -13.53 13.15 22.22
C ARG A 16 -13.65 14.28 23.22
N VAL A 17 -13.35 15.52 22.81
CA VAL A 17 -13.41 16.71 23.68
C VAL A 17 -14.86 17.02 24.09
N SER A 18 -15.82 16.81 23.22
CA SER A 18 -17.25 17.01 23.50
C SER A 18 -17.93 15.86 24.25
N GLY A 19 -17.20 14.77 24.53
CA GLY A 19 -17.79 13.57 25.14
C GLY A 19 -18.82 12.88 24.25
N GLY A 20 -18.68 12.94 22.92
CA GLY A 20 -19.57 12.32 21.95
C GLY A 20 -20.77 13.20 21.53
N ARG A 21 -20.86 14.45 22.00
CA ARG A 21 -21.96 15.37 21.65
C ARG A 21 -21.83 15.98 20.26
N ILE A 22 -20.61 16.27 19.85
CA ILE A 22 -20.30 16.80 18.51
C ILE A 22 -19.89 15.63 17.63
N LEU A 23 -20.54 15.46 16.47
CA LEU A 23 -20.27 14.38 15.50
C LEU A 23 -20.34 12.97 16.13
N PRO A 24 -21.49 12.57 16.75
CA PRO A 24 -21.61 11.25 17.40
C PRO A 24 -21.44 10.11 16.40
N PHE A 25 -20.75 9.04 16.80
CA PHE A 25 -20.76 7.76 16.08
C PHE A 25 -22.13 7.10 16.17
N PRO A 26 -22.46 6.16 15.26
CA PRO A 26 -23.76 5.47 15.29
C PRO A 26 -24.11 4.89 16.66
N ASP A 27 -23.13 4.27 17.33
CA ASP A 27 -23.21 3.67 18.65
C ASP A 27 -23.23 4.67 19.84
N GLN A 28 -23.06 5.96 19.57
CA GLN A 28 -23.17 7.05 20.54
C GLN A 28 -24.52 7.80 20.45
N ARG A 29 -25.38 7.42 19.51
CA ARG A 29 -26.69 8.06 19.34
C ARG A 29 -27.69 7.52 20.38
N VAL A 30 -28.65 8.34 20.76
CA VAL A 30 -29.66 8.00 21.78
C VAL A 30 -30.58 6.86 21.31
N ASP A 31 -30.77 6.73 20.01
CA ASP A 31 -31.60 5.72 19.35
C ASP A 31 -30.88 4.40 19.06
N PHE A 32 -29.59 4.29 19.43
CA PHE A 32 -28.82 3.09 19.17
C PHE A 32 -29.23 1.93 20.09
N VAL A 33 -29.64 0.84 19.48
CA VAL A 33 -29.95 -0.42 20.18
C VAL A 33 -28.70 -1.32 20.14
N VAL A 34 -28.14 -1.60 21.32
CA VAL A 34 -26.98 -2.49 21.43
C VAL A 34 -27.39 -3.90 21.01
N PRO A 35 -26.71 -4.54 20.05
CA PRO A 35 -27.00 -5.93 19.69
C PRO A 35 -26.94 -6.86 20.91
N HIS A 36 -27.89 -7.77 21.04
CA HIS A 36 -28.02 -8.68 22.19
C HIS A 36 -26.73 -9.47 22.47
N LYS A 37 -25.96 -9.82 21.45
CA LYS A 37 -24.69 -10.52 21.57
C LYS A 37 -23.62 -9.76 22.38
N TYR A 38 -23.75 -8.44 22.54
CA TYR A 38 -22.80 -7.58 23.28
C TYR A 38 -23.31 -7.20 24.68
N LEU A 39 -24.55 -7.49 25.01
CA LEU A 39 -25.06 -7.26 26.34
C LEU A 39 -24.46 -8.30 27.31
N ALA A 40 -24.14 -7.87 28.53
CA ALA A 40 -23.62 -8.78 29.55
C ALA A 40 -24.65 -9.88 29.79
N THR A 41 -24.36 -11.11 29.36
CA THR A 41 -25.08 -12.26 29.89
C THR A 41 -24.69 -12.38 31.34
N SER A 42 -25.59 -12.00 32.26
CA SER A 42 -25.48 -12.40 33.67
C SER A 42 -25.18 -13.89 33.69
N PRO A 43 -24.25 -14.40 34.52
CA PRO A 43 -24.09 -15.82 34.66
C PRO A 43 -25.44 -16.37 35.04
N ILE A 44 -26.00 -17.26 34.21
CA ILE A 44 -27.20 -18.02 34.53
C ILE A 44 -26.86 -18.70 35.86
N ALA A 45 -27.47 -18.21 36.93
CA ALA A 45 -27.43 -18.90 38.21
C ALA A 45 -27.97 -20.34 37.93
N PRO A 46 -27.29 -21.39 38.40
CA PRO A 46 -27.81 -22.72 38.22
C PRO A 46 -29.19 -22.75 38.83
N SER A 47 -30.20 -23.01 37.99
CA SER A 47 -31.58 -23.20 38.44
C SER A 47 -31.59 -24.29 39.50
N SER A 48 -31.79 -23.90 40.75
CA SER A 48 -32.08 -24.80 41.84
C SER A 48 -33.45 -25.42 41.57
N SER A 49 -33.46 -26.53 40.85
CA SER A 49 -34.62 -27.42 40.83
C SER A 49 -34.63 -28.23 42.12
N SER A 50 -35.42 -27.76 43.07
CA SER A 50 -35.90 -28.58 44.18
C SER A 50 -36.76 -29.71 43.62
N SER A 51 -36.33 -30.93 43.78
CA SER A 51 -37.20 -32.11 43.67
C SER A 51 -37.13 -32.93 44.98
N PRO A 52 -38.24 -33.46 45.43
CA PRO A 52 -38.29 -34.12 46.72
C PRO A 52 -37.77 -35.57 46.65
N SER A 53 -37.21 -35.94 47.78
CA SER A 53 -36.73 -37.25 48.17
C SER A 53 -37.67 -38.41 47.85
N ALA A 54 -37.13 -39.51 47.36
CA ALA A 54 -37.60 -40.86 47.69
C ALA A 54 -36.42 -41.84 47.69
N ASP A 55 -36.44 -42.64 48.68
CA ASP A 55 -35.53 -43.49 49.38
C ASP A 55 -35.28 -44.86 48.69
N LEU A 56 -34.18 -45.54 49.12
CA LEU A 56 -33.89 -46.97 49.08
C LEU A 56 -33.33 -47.55 47.75
N THR A 57 -32.22 -48.22 47.68
CA THR A 57 -31.54 -49.25 48.43
C THR A 57 -30.22 -49.62 47.75
N ARG A 58 -29.26 -49.98 48.55
CA ARG A 58 -27.98 -50.63 48.22
C ARG A 58 -28.12 -51.91 47.37
N VAL A 59 -27.17 -52.19 46.53
CA VAL A 59 -26.44 -53.47 46.47
C VAL A 59 -25.08 -53.28 45.83
N ASN A 60 -24.08 -53.80 46.52
CA ASN A 60 -22.66 -54.01 46.14
C ASN A 60 -22.52 -55.09 45.05
N SER A 61 -21.49 -55.01 44.23
CA SER A 61 -20.45 -56.03 44.13
C SER A 61 -19.53 -55.75 42.95
N ASN A 62 -18.34 -55.58 43.24
CA ASN A 62 -17.01 -56.05 42.86
C ASN A 62 -16.91 -56.94 41.61
N GLU A 63 -15.73 -56.71 41.00
CA GLU A 63 -14.76 -57.67 40.36
C GLU A 63 -14.52 -57.42 38.89
N THR A 64 -13.33 -56.92 38.64
CA THR A 64 -12.04 -57.51 38.17
C THR A 64 -11.95 -57.84 36.67
N ALA A 65 -11.08 -57.10 36.05
CA ALA A 65 -9.83 -57.47 35.40
C ALA A 65 -9.78 -58.35 34.13
N GLU A 66 -8.85 -57.96 33.28
CA GLU A 66 -8.01 -58.72 32.30
C GLU A 66 -8.64 -58.96 30.91
N ASP A 67 -8.02 -58.42 29.93
CA ASP A 67 -6.79 -58.72 29.18
C ASP A 67 -7.08 -59.24 27.74
N THR A 68 -6.24 -58.76 26.85
CA THR A 68 -5.64 -59.32 25.63
C THR A 68 -6.32 -59.17 24.27
N LYS A 69 -5.56 -58.38 23.49
CA LYS A 69 -4.88 -58.72 22.19
C LYS A 69 -5.66 -58.94 20.91
N ASN A 70 -5.25 -58.12 19.95
CA ASN A 70 -4.82 -58.38 18.56
C ASN A 70 -5.79 -58.98 17.55
N ILE A 71 -5.94 -58.33 16.43
CA ILE A 71 -5.46 -58.75 15.09
C ILE A 71 -6.21 -57.99 14.01
N ASP A 72 -5.44 -57.23 13.21
CA ASP A 72 -5.63 -56.82 11.82
C ASP A 72 -5.62 -58.08 10.91
N PRO A 73 -5.83 -58.02 9.59
CA PRO A 73 -6.30 -57.00 8.63
C PRO A 73 -7.26 -57.54 7.53
N ASP A 74 -7.50 -56.65 6.59
CA ASP A 74 -7.80 -56.85 5.15
C ASP A 74 -9.18 -57.23 4.64
N ALA A 75 -9.49 -56.47 3.64
CA ALA A 75 -10.03 -56.82 2.32
C ALA A 75 -11.36 -56.23 1.85
N GLN A 76 -11.18 -55.36 0.91
CA GLN A 76 -11.85 -55.34 -0.42
C GLN A 76 -13.22 -54.67 -0.61
N LYS A 77 -13.09 -53.65 -1.46
CA LYS A 77 -14.05 -53.15 -2.48
C LYS A 77 -14.73 -54.31 -3.29
N PRO A 78 -15.64 -54.05 -4.22
CA PRO A 78 -16.22 -52.82 -4.78
C PRO A 78 -17.70 -52.93 -5.27
N VAL A 79 -18.13 -51.91 -6.02
CA VAL A 79 -18.97 -51.92 -7.27
C VAL A 79 -20.42 -51.43 -7.20
N ASN A 80 -20.59 -50.32 -7.92
CA ASN A 80 -21.61 -49.97 -8.94
C ASN A 80 -23.10 -50.08 -8.62
N GLU A 81 -23.99 -49.31 -9.14
CA GLU A 81 -24.17 -48.53 -10.39
C GLU A 81 -25.52 -47.82 -10.35
N LYS A 82 -25.60 -46.67 -11.07
CA LYS A 82 -26.71 -46.15 -11.89
C LYS A 82 -28.08 -45.90 -11.23
N SER A 83 -28.81 -44.93 -11.52
CA SER A 83 -28.96 -43.95 -12.61
C SER A 83 -30.37 -43.32 -12.52
N THR A 84 -30.50 -42.16 -13.14
CA THR A 84 -31.72 -41.56 -13.73
C THR A 84 -32.79 -41.09 -12.74
N GLY A 85 -33.35 -39.94 -12.83
CA GLY A 85 -33.71 -39.05 -13.90
C GLY A 85 -34.66 -37.98 -13.36
N LEU A 86 -34.59 -36.85 -13.98
CA LEU A 86 -35.60 -35.83 -14.30
C LEU A 86 -37.02 -35.96 -13.69
N GLU A 87 -37.48 -34.87 -13.10
CA GLU A 87 -38.62 -34.11 -13.64
C GLU A 87 -39.07 -32.98 -12.71
N VAL A 88 -39.20 -31.79 -13.31
CA VAL A 88 -40.01 -30.67 -12.81
C VAL A 88 -41.44 -30.91 -13.31
N PRO A 89 -42.49 -30.57 -12.57
CA PRO A 89 -43.31 -29.47 -13.06
C PRO A 89 -43.96 -28.56 -11.98
N ASN A 90 -44.14 -27.39 -12.44
CA ASN A 90 -45.06 -26.27 -12.26
C ASN A 90 -46.35 -26.36 -11.42
N SER A 91 -46.54 -25.20 -10.79
CA SER A 91 -47.76 -24.34 -10.77
C SER A 91 -48.95 -24.63 -9.89
N ASP A 92 -49.26 -23.56 -9.18
CA ASP A 92 -50.59 -22.99 -8.86
C ASP A 92 -51.60 -23.79 -8.00
N THR A 93 -51.97 -23.23 -6.88
CA THR A 93 -53.24 -22.49 -6.63
C THR A 93 -53.54 -22.29 -5.13
N LEU A 94 -53.68 -21.02 -4.79
CA LEU A 94 -54.76 -20.33 -4.04
C LEU A 94 -55.27 -20.83 -2.66
N ARG A 95 -55.19 -19.90 -1.68
CA ARG A 95 -56.18 -19.54 -0.62
C ARG A 95 -56.32 -20.53 0.54
N ASP A 96 -56.37 -20.11 1.76
CA ASP A 96 -57.01 -18.97 2.45
C ASP A 96 -56.56 -18.86 3.91
N GLU A 97 -56.58 -17.61 4.35
CA GLU A 97 -56.97 -17.09 5.67
C GLU A 97 -56.18 -17.38 6.95
N ALA A 98 -55.66 -16.28 7.44
CA ALA A 98 -55.68 -15.78 8.83
C ALA A 98 -55.17 -16.70 9.96
N SER A 99 -54.00 -16.39 10.39
CA SER A 99 -53.67 -16.20 11.80
C SER A 99 -52.57 -15.16 11.97
N LEU A 100 -52.95 -14.02 12.47
CA LEU A 100 -52.09 -13.10 13.20
C LEU A 100 -51.40 -13.91 14.29
N GLU A 101 -50.04 -13.99 14.25
CA GLU A 101 -49.20 -13.85 15.44
C GLU A 101 -47.71 -14.10 15.11
N ALA A 102 -46.88 -13.33 15.80
CA ALA A 102 -45.44 -13.43 15.92
C ALA A 102 -44.63 -13.03 14.67
N GLY A 103 -44.13 -11.81 14.73
CA GLY A 103 -42.99 -11.36 13.91
C GLY A 103 -41.82 -12.34 14.01
N PRO A 104 -40.94 -12.38 13.00
CA PRO A 104 -39.80 -13.29 13.03
C PRO A 104 -38.95 -13.00 14.27
N GLU A 105 -38.98 -13.94 15.21
CA GLU A 105 -38.00 -14.04 16.27
C GLU A 105 -36.61 -14.04 15.59
N LEU A 106 -35.92 -12.91 15.66
CA LEU A 106 -34.52 -12.82 15.26
C LEU A 106 -33.79 -13.90 16.06
N ALA A 107 -33.43 -14.97 15.39
CA ALA A 107 -32.61 -16.03 15.95
C ALA A 107 -31.42 -15.35 16.64
N ALA A 108 -31.36 -15.44 17.95
CA ALA A 108 -30.30 -14.85 18.76
C ALA A 108 -28.98 -15.48 18.32
N GLU A 109 -28.24 -14.77 17.48
CA GLU A 109 -26.94 -15.18 17.03
C GLU A 109 -26.07 -15.36 18.28
N LYS A 110 -25.63 -16.58 18.55
CA LYS A 110 -24.80 -16.89 19.72
C LYS A 110 -23.52 -16.07 19.60
N PRO A 111 -23.09 -15.35 20.65
CA PRO A 111 -21.85 -14.60 20.61
C PRO A 111 -20.69 -15.56 20.28
N SER A 112 -19.87 -15.20 19.30
CA SER A 112 -18.62 -15.90 19.05
C SER A 112 -17.70 -15.65 20.24
N LEU A 113 -17.60 -16.61 21.15
CA LEU A 113 -16.69 -16.57 22.28
C LEU A 113 -15.32 -17.08 21.81
N ASP A 114 -14.28 -16.28 22.05
CA ASP A 114 -12.90 -16.74 21.95
C ASP A 114 -12.61 -17.79 23.05
N THR A 115 -11.57 -18.62 22.83
CA THR A 115 -11.11 -19.66 23.76
C THR A 115 -10.80 -19.13 25.18
N LYS A 116 -10.60 -17.81 25.33
CA LYS A 116 -10.37 -17.11 26.61
C LYS A 116 -11.65 -16.50 27.23
N GLY A 117 -12.82 -16.74 26.65
CA GLY A 117 -14.10 -16.22 27.16
C GLY A 117 -14.33 -14.71 26.87
N TYR A 118 -13.61 -14.12 25.93
CA TYR A 118 -13.89 -12.78 25.41
C TYR A 118 -15.04 -12.82 24.40
N VAL A 119 -15.86 -11.77 24.39
CA VAL A 119 -16.89 -11.56 23.36
C VAL A 119 -16.28 -10.77 22.23
N LEU A 120 -16.19 -11.39 21.04
CA LEU A 120 -15.58 -10.77 19.87
C LEU A 120 -16.49 -9.67 19.31
N VAL A 121 -15.94 -8.46 19.18
CA VAL A 121 -16.60 -7.34 18.51
C VAL A 121 -16.19 -7.35 17.05
N ASP A 122 -17.18 -7.45 16.17
CA ASP A 122 -17.04 -7.49 14.72
C ASP A 122 -18.04 -6.52 14.07
N TRP A 123 -18.10 -6.52 12.74
CA TRP A 123 -19.08 -5.76 11.99
C TRP A 123 -20.50 -6.18 12.37
N TYR A 124 -21.44 -5.23 12.33
CA TYR A 124 -22.85 -5.53 12.69
C TYR A 124 -23.56 -6.38 11.62
N GLY A 125 -23.06 -6.38 10.39
CA GLY A 125 -23.53 -7.15 9.26
C GLY A 125 -22.65 -6.94 8.05
N ASP A 126 -22.96 -7.62 6.95
CA ASP A 126 -22.20 -7.55 5.71
C ASP A 126 -22.25 -6.16 5.06
N ASP A 127 -23.31 -5.38 5.35
CA ASP A 127 -23.56 -4.04 4.84
C ASP A 127 -23.16 -2.90 5.81
N ASP A 128 -22.45 -3.22 6.89
CA ASP A 128 -22.02 -2.26 7.91
C ASP A 128 -21.29 -1.06 7.28
N GLN A 129 -21.82 0.14 7.47
CA GLN A 129 -21.31 1.39 6.91
C GLN A 129 -19.99 1.86 7.54
N GLU A 130 -19.62 1.36 8.72
CA GLU A 130 -18.30 1.65 9.31
C GLU A 130 -17.20 0.79 8.67
N ASN A 131 -17.55 -0.32 7.99
CA ASN A 131 -16.58 -1.11 7.23
C ASN A 131 -16.12 -0.31 5.98
N PRO A 132 -14.82 -0.01 5.84
CA PRO A 132 -14.33 0.78 4.71
C PRO A 132 -14.65 0.16 3.34
N ARG A 133 -14.74 -1.17 3.26
CA ARG A 133 -15.08 -1.90 2.02
C ARG A 133 -16.54 -1.72 1.58
N ASN A 134 -17.42 -1.32 2.51
CA ASN A 134 -18.84 -1.06 2.23
C ASN A 134 -19.13 0.43 1.95
N TRP A 135 -18.13 1.31 2.00
CA TRP A 135 -18.33 2.71 1.69
C TRP A 135 -18.88 2.89 0.28
N SER A 136 -19.72 3.89 0.10
CA SER A 136 -20.22 4.25 -1.23
C SER A 136 -19.07 4.54 -2.20
N PHE A 137 -19.27 4.29 -3.50
CA PHE A 137 -18.25 4.57 -4.52
C PHE A 137 -17.73 6.02 -4.43
N ARG A 138 -18.62 6.99 -4.21
CA ARG A 138 -18.24 8.41 -4.08
C ARG A 138 -17.31 8.66 -2.89
N LYS A 139 -17.60 8.05 -1.72
CA LYS A 139 -16.73 8.15 -0.53
C LYS A 139 -15.37 7.50 -0.80
N ARG A 140 -15.34 6.30 -1.37
CA ARG A 140 -14.09 5.60 -1.72
C ARG A 140 -13.25 6.39 -2.73
N ALA A 141 -13.86 6.91 -3.80
CA ALA A 141 -13.18 7.73 -4.80
C ALA A 141 -12.61 9.03 -4.20
N PHE A 142 -13.35 9.67 -3.30
CA PHE A 142 -12.90 10.87 -2.61
C PHE A 142 -11.71 10.58 -1.68
N VAL A 143 -11.74 9.47 -0.95
CA VAL A 143 -10.61 9.05 -0.09
C VAL A 143 -9.40 8.66 -0.93
N LEU A 144 -9.60 7.95 -2.05
CA LEU A 144 -8.53 7.64 -3.00
C LEU A 144 -7.86 8.93 -3.54
N ALA A 145 -8.66 9.93 -3.93
CA ALA A 145 -8.12 11.22 -4.37
C ALA A 145 -7.30 11.92 -3.27
N GLN A 146 -7.70 11.79 -2.00
CA GLN A 146 -6.93 12.32 -0.87
C GLN A 146 -5.61 11.56 -0.66
N ILE A 147 -5.59 10.23 -0.80
CA ILE A 147 -4.37 9.43 -0.73
C ILE A 147 -3.42 9.80 -1.88
N MET A 148 -3.96 10.02 -3.09
CA MET A 148 -3.18 10.50 -4.23
C MET A 148 -2.62 11.90 -3.98
N LEU A 149 -3.40 12.82 -3.41
CA LEU A 149 -2.95 14.18 -3.05
C LEU A 149 -1.86 14.12 -1.98
N LEU A 150 -2.02 13.29 -0.96
CA LEU A 150 -1.02 13.05 0.09
C LEU A 150 0.31 12.57 -0.53
N THR A 151 0.24 11.54 -1.37
CA THR A 151 1.41 10.97 -2.05
C THR A 151 2.06 11.99 -2.98
N PHE A 152 1.28 12.70 -3.79
CA PHE A 152 1.76 13.75 -4.68
C PHE A 152 2.49 14.87 -3.93
N SER A 153 1.91 15.36 -2.83
CA SER A 153 2.46 16.47 -2.03
C SER A 153 3.82 16.17 -1.43
N VAL A 154 4.11 14.90 -1.18
CA VAL A 154 5.42 14.46 -0.67
C VAL A 154 6.38 14.15 -1.80
N TYR A 155 5.94 13.39 -2.83
CA TYR A 155 6.83 12.98 -3.92
C TYR A 155 7.35 14.16 -4.75
N ILE A 156 6.54 15.20 -4.95
CA ILE A 156 6.99 16.42 -5.65
C ILE A 156 8.20 17.03 -4.95
N GLY A 157 8.29 16.88 -3.61
CA GLY A 157 9.39 17.38 -2.80
C GLY A 157 10.76 16.80 -3.16
N SER A 158 10.85 15.62 -3.77
CA SER A 158 12.13 15.08 -4.24
C SER A 158 12.66 15.88 -5.44
N ALA A 159 11.85 16.02 -6.47
CA ALA A 159 12.26 16.51 -7.76
C ALA A 159 12.16 18.04 -7.93
N ILE A 160 11.29 18.72 -7.17
CA ILE A 160 11.16 20.18 -7.22
C ILE A 160 12.47 20.90 -6.85
N TYR A 161 13.29 20.26 -6.02
CA TYR A 161 14.60 20.73 -5.60
C TYR A 161 15.62 20.78 -6.75
N THR A 162 15.52 19.87 -7.73
CA THR A 162 16.53 19.73 -8.80
C THR A 162 16.68 20.99 -9.65
N ALA A 163 15.62 21.75 -9.83
CA ALA A 163 15.64 23.03 -10.53
C ALA A 163 16.50 24.10 -9.82
N SER A 164 16.76 23.94 -8.52
CA SER A 164 17.54 24.87 -7.71
C SER A 164 19.03 24.50 -7.60
N THR A 165 19.46 23.33 -8.08
CA THR A 165 20.81 22.77 -7.85
C THR A 165 21.92 23.75 -8.23
N PHE A 166 21.88 24.33 -9.43
CA PHE A 166 22.90 25.28 -9.88
C PHE A 166 22.90 26.59 -9.08
N LEU A 167 21.73 27.08 -8.67
CA LEU A 167 21.61 28.27 -7.84
C LEU A 167 22.17 28.04 -6.42
N ILE A 168 21.96 26.84 -5.88
CA ILE A 168 22.49 26.40 -4.59
C ILE A 168 24.02 26.27 -4.63
N MET A 169 24.58 25.73 -5.72
CA MET A 169 26.04 25.70 -5.94
C MET A 169 26.62 27.09 -5.87
N ALA A 170 26.03 28.07 -6.55
CA ALA A 170 26.49 29.44 -6.57
C ALA A 170 26.34 30.14 -5.22
N GLU A 171 25.20 29.98 -4.52
CA GLU A 171 24.90 30.63 -3.23
C GLU A 171 25.84 30.15 -2.12
N PHE A 172 26.06 28.83 -2.01
CA PHE A 172 26.85 28.24 -0.94
C PHE A 172 28.29 27.92 -1.32
N ASN A 173 28.69 28.20 -2.58
CA ASN A 173 30.01 27.91 -3.13
C ASN A 173 30.45 26.45 -2.90
N VAL A 174 29.58 25.51 -3.28
CA VAL A 174 29.77 24.06 -3.11
C VAL A 174 29.82 23.35 -4.45
N SER A 175 30.40 22.14 -4.45
CA SER A 175 30.42 21.29 -5.65
C SER A 175 29.02 20.80 -6.03
N GLU A 176 28.90 20.42 -7.29
CA GLU A 176 27.67 19.83 -7.84
C GLU A 176 27.18 18.62 -7.04
N ILE A 177 28.11 17.72 -6.67
CA ILE A 177 27.80 16.54 -5.85
C ILE A 177 27.17 16.95 -4.52
N VAL A 178 27.73 17.97 -3.85
CA VAL A 178 27.20 18.45 -2.56
C VAL A 178 25.81 19.08 -2.73
N ALA A 179 25.56 19.83 -3.80
CA ALA A 179 24.25 20.39 -4.08
C ALA A 179 23.22 19.27 -4.40
N THR A 180 23.60 18.27 -5.22
CA THR A 180 22.74 17.12 -5.56
C THR A 180 22.44 16.22 -4.35
N LEU A 181 23.27 16.24 -3.29
CA LEU A 181 22.95 15.56 -2.03
C LEU A 181 21.60 15.99 -1.44
N GLY A 182 21.13 17.21 -1.71
CA GLY A 182 19.80 17.65 -1.28
C GLY A 182 18.66 16.84 -1.89
N LEU A 183 18.82 16.33 -3.11
CA LEU A 183 17.91 15.35 -3.72
C LEU A 183 18.12 13.96 -3.11
N SER A 184 19.36 13.48 -3.09
CA SER A 184 19.68 12.11 -2.64
C SER A 184 19.34 11.86 -1.19
N LEU A 185 19.61 12.80 -0.27
CA LEU A 185 19.27 12.69 1.15
C LEU A 185 17.77 12.72 1.40
N PHE A 186 17.01 13.44 0.60
CA PHE A 186 15.55 13.39 0.67
C PHE A 186 15.03 12.00 0.28
N ILE A 187 15.58 11.42 -0.79
CA ILE A 187 15.26 10.06 -1.25
C ILE A 187 15.65 9.04 -0.18
N GLU A 188 16.86 9.14 0.38
CA GLU A 188 17.32 8.25 1.45
C GLU A 188 16.47 8.38 2.72
N GLY A 189 16.04 9.62 3.06
CA GLY A 189 15.11 9.86 4.16
C GLY A 189 13.82 9.07 4.00
N TYR A 190 13.19 9.14 2.83
CA TYR A 190 11.96 8.38 2.62
C TYR A 190 12.20 6.88 2.36
N ALA A 191 13.41 6.45 2.03
CA ALA A 191 13.77 5.03 1.97
C ALA A 191 13.84 4.39 3.36
N VAL A 192 14.48 5.08 4.32
CA VAL A 192 14.64 4.59 5.69
C VAL A 192 13.37 4.76 6.53
N GLY A 193 12.62 5.83 6.29
CA GLY A 193 11.45 6.18 7.09
C GLY A 193 10.39 5.09 7.23
N PRO A 194 10.05 4.33 6.17
CA PRO A 194 9.06 3.26 6.25
C PRO A 194 9.43 2.15 7.22
N MET A 195 10.71 1.89 7.42
CA MET A 195 11.17 0.88 8.38
C MET A 195 10.71 1.15 9.82
N LEU A 196 10.49 2.44 10.16
CA LEU A 196 10.04 2.86 11.48
C LEU A 196 8.58 3.32 11.51
N LEU A 197 8.15 4.04 10.48
CA LEU A 197 6.84 4.71 10.47
C LEU A 197 5.71 3.84 9.90
N SER A 198 6.01 2.91 8.97
CA SER A 198 4.97 2.02 8.42
C SER A 198 4.43 1.03 9.46
N PRO A 199 5.27 0.39 10.30
CA PRO A 199 4.77 -0.47 11.36
C PRO A 199 3.82 0.23 12.33
N LEU A 200 4.06 1.51 12.63
CA LEU A 200 3.17 2.29 13.50
C LEU A 200 1.76 2.42 12.93
N GLN A 201 1.64 2.45 11.61
CA GLN A 201 0.34 2.53 10.92
C GLN A 201 -0.44 1.21 10.87
N GLU A 202 0.22 0.10 11.17
CA GLU A 202 -0.40 -1.22 11.24
C GLU A 202 -0.82 -1.59 12.66
N LEU A 203 -0.38 -0.82 13.67
CA LEU A 203 -0.82 -1.01 15.03
C LEU A 203 -2.28 -0.55 15.19
N PRO A 204 -3.20 -1.43 15.60
CA PRO A 204 -4.62 -1.09 15.76
C PRO A 204 -4.88 0.06 16.74
N SER A 205 -3.98 0.24 17.72
CA SER A 205 -4.04 1.34 18.69
C SER A 205 -3.76 2.72 18.08
N ILE A 206 -3.01 2.78 16.99
CA ILE A 206 -2.62 4.01 16.29
C ILE A 206 -3.47 4.19 15.03
N GLY A 207 -3.42 3.21 14.10
CA GLY A 207 -4.10 3.26 12.82
C GLY A 207 -3.33 4.03 11.74
N ARG A 208 -3.93 4.17 10.55
CA ARG A 208 -3.30 4.82 9.41
C ARG A 208 -3.35 6.35 9.46
N ASN A 209 -4.50 6.89 9.90
CA ASN A 209 -4.76 8.33 9.84
C ASN A 209 -3.78 9.17 10.68
N PRO A 210 -3.54 8.92 11.99
CA PRO A 210 -2.69 9.81 12.80
C PRO A 210 -1.25 9.95 12.30
N PRO A 211 -0.53 8.87 11.92
CA PRO A 211 0.81 9.02 11.37
C PRO A 211 0.84 9.83 10.07
N TYR A 212 -0.10 9.63 9.14
CA TYR A 212 -0.18 10.44 7.91
C TYR A 212 -0.30 11.93 8.23
N ILE A 213 -1.24 12.29 9.11
CA ILE A 213 -1.53 13.70 9.41
C ILE A 213 -0.39 14.35 10.18
N ILE A 214 0.12 13.68 11.22
CA ILE A 214 1.20 14.22 12.06
C ILE A 214 2.47 14.42 11.22
N THR A 215 2.87 13.40 10.46
CA THR A 215 4.10 13.49 9.66
C THR A 215 3.97 14.51 8.52
N LEU A 216 2.79 14.64 7.91
CA LEU A 216 2.54 15.64 6.86
C LEU A 216 2.56 17.06 7.42
N ILE A 217 2.00 17.30 8.61
CA ILE A 217 2.08 18.60 9.27
C ILE A 217 3.54 18.96 9.58
N LEU A 218 4.29 18.03 10.15
CA LEU A 218 5.71 18.23 10.44
C LEU A 218 6.52 18.44 9.16
N PHE A 219 6.24 17.67 8.10
CA PHE A 219 6.82 17.83 6.78
C PHE A 219 6.61 19.25 6.23
N ALA A 220 5.36 19.74 6.26
CA ALA A 220 5.02 21.07 5.76
C ALA A 220 5.68 22.18 6.59
N LEU A 221 5.67 22.07 7.92
CA LEU A 221 6.31 23.04 8.81
C LEU A 221 7.83 23.09 8.64
N LEU A 222 8.48 21.97 8.43
CA LEU A 222 9.94 21.89 8.24
C LEU A 222 10.38 22.40 6.86
N GLN A 223 9.48 22.57 5.87
CA GLN A 223 9.85 23.28 4.64
C GLN A 223 10.23 24.75 4.90
N ILE A 224 9.64 25.38 5.93
CA ILE A 224 9.95 26.78 6.28
C ILE A 224 11.43 26.96 6.65
N PRO A 225 11.99 26.28 7.67
CA PRO A 225 13.42 26.38 7.97
C PRO A 225 14.30 25.83 6.85
N THR A 226 13.82 24.90 6.02
CA THR A 226 14.53 24.41 4.85
C THR A 226 14.72 25.51 3.81
N ALA A 227 13.66 26.28 3.49
CA ALA A 227 13.70 27.42 2.59
C ALA A 227 14.54 28.59 3.14
N LEU A 228 14.58 28.75 4.46
CA LEU A 228 15.30 29.82 5.17
C LEU A 228 16.74 29.40 5.56
N SER A 229 17.23 28.23 5.14
CA SER A 229 18.56 27.75 5.51
C SER A 229 19.66 28.71 5.05
N LYS A 230 20.63 28.95 5.95
CA LYS A 230 21.76 29.87 5.73
C LYS A 230 23.07 29.15 5.41
N ASN A 231 23.10 27.83 5.54
CA ASN A 231 24.27 27.00 5.22
C ASN A 231 23.80 25.67 4.62
N ILE A 232 24.68 25.07 3.85
CA ILE A 232 24.39 23.82 3.14
C ILE A 232 24.14 22.65 4.10
N GLY A 233 24.83 22.56 5.22
CA GLY A 233 24.66 21.48 6.19
C GLY A 233 23.25 21.44 6.79
N THR A 234 22.68 22.61 7.17
CA THR A 234 21.30 22.71 7.64
C THR A 234 20.31 22.33 6.54
N LEU A 235 20.54 22.79 5.30
CA LEU A 235 19.70 22.44 4.15
C LEU A 235 19.67 20.92 3.95
N LEU A 236 20.84 20.27 3.93
CA LEU A 236 20.95 18.83 3.70
C LEU A 236 20.32 18.01 4.85
N ALA A 237 20.56 18.39 6.10
CA ALA A 237 19.97 17.73 7.26
C ALA A 237 18.43 17.82 7.25
N LEU A 238 17.88 18.99 6.95
CA LEU A 238 16.43 19.18 6.85
C LEU A 238 15.84 18.45 5.65
N ARG A 239 16.55 18.34 4.53
CA ARG A 239 16.14 17.53 3.38
C ARG A 239 15.99 16.05 3.76
N PHE A 240 16.95 15.47 4.51
CA PHE A 240 16.84 14.10 5.02
C PHE A 240 15.64 13.94 5.96
N ILE A 241 15.50 14.84 6.95
CA ILE A 241 14.41 14.76 7.95
C ILE A 241 13.04 14.92 7.28
N THR A 242 12.90 15.83 6.32
CA THR A 242 11.64 16.00 5.59
C THR A 242 11.34 14.79 4.70
N GLY A 243 12.34 14.19 4.06
CA GLY A 243 12.18 12.92 3.35
C GLY A 243 11.69 11.80 4.29
N PHE A 244 12.31 11.67 5.45
CA PHE A 244 11.92 10.68 6.47
C PHE A 244 10.47 10.87 6.94
N LEU A 245 10.05 12.10 7.25
CA LEU A 245 8.68 12.41 7.66
C LEU A 245 7.66 12.22 6.52
N GLY A 246 8.06 12.41 5.28
CA GLY A 246 7.21 12.16 4.11
C GLY A 246 6.95 10.67 3.82
N SER A 247 7.78 9.79 4.33
CA SER A 247 7.79 8.37 3.96
C SER A 247 6.48 7.60 4.14
N PRO A 248 5.64 7.84 5.18
CA PRO A 248 4.39 7.10 5.33
C PRO A 248 3.46 7.23 4.12
N ALA A 249 3.40 8.42 3.51
CA ALA A 249 2.60 8.68 2.32
C ALA A 249 2.98 7.78 1.13
N LEU A 250 4.27 7.44 1.05
CA LEU A 250 4.86 6.72 -0.07
C LEU A 250 4.77 5.20 0.10
N ALA A 251 5.01 4.72 1.32
CA ALA A 251 5.08 3.30 1.61
C ALA A 251 3.71 2.65 1.82
N THR A 252 2.80 3.32 2.51
CA THR A 252 1.54 2.71 2.97
C THR A 252 0.29 3.24 2.27
N GLY A 253 0.43 4.20 1.33
CA GLY A 253 -0.69 4.69 0.53
C GLY A 253 -1.41 3.58 -0.23
N GLY A 254 -0.66 2.65 -0.85
CA GLY A 254 -1.22 1.48 -1.51
C GLY A 254 -1.97 0.54 -0.57
N ALA A 255 -1.48 0.35 0.66
CA ALA A 255 -2.16 -0.45 1.68
C ALA A 255 -3.49 0.18 2.10
N SER A 256 -3.53 1.52 2.30
CA SER A 256 -4.77 2.25 2.58
C SER A 256 -5.79 2.14 1.44
N VAL A 257 -5.34 2.08 0.19
CA VAL A 257 -6.20 1.79 -0.97
C VAL A 257 -6.77 0.38 -0.89
N GLY A 258 -5.95 -0.62 -0.51
CA GLY A 258 -6.38 -2.01 -0.31
C GLY A 258 -7.40 -2.20 0.83
N ASP A 259 -7.35 -1.33 1.85
CA ASP A 259 -8.28 -1.36 2.98
C ASP A 259 -9.70 -0.97 2.56
N ILE A 260 -9.86 -0.03 1.61
CA ILE A 260 -11.15 0.59 1.24
C ILE A 260 -11.81 0.01 -0.01
N PHE A 261 -11.06 -0.71 -0.86
CA PHE A 261 -11.63 -1.30 -2.08
C PHE A 261 -11.81 -2.82 -1.96
N PRO A 262 -12.87 -3.38 -2.58
CA PRO A 262 -13.00 -4.83 -2.74
C PRO A 262 -11.80 -5.43 -3.49
N GLN A 263 -11.43 -6.66 -3.13
CA GLN A 263 -10.22 -7.35 -3.61
C GLN A 263 -10.05 -7.30 -5.15
N HIS A 264 -11.12 -7.48 -5.89
CA HIS A 264 -11.09 -7.48 -7.37
C HIS A 264 -10.86 -6.09 -7.99
N HIS A 265 -11.09 -4.99 -7.24
CA HIS A 265 -10.79 -3.62 -7.70
C HIS A 265 -9.39 -3.13 -7.27
N VAL A 266 -8.78 -3.77 -6.27
CA VAL A 266 -7.50 -3.33 -5.68
C VAL A 266 -6.40 -3.13 -6.73
N PRO A 267 -6.15 -4.05 -7.71
CA PRO A 267 -5.11 -3.83 -8.71
C PRO A 267 -5.33 -2.57 -9.55
N TYR A 268 -6.58 -2.27 -9.93
CA TYR A 268 -6.91 -1.06 -10.69
C TYR A 268 -6.68 0.22 -9.88
N THR A 269 -7.08 0.20 -8.62
CA THR A 269 -7.03 1.40 -7.75
C THR A 269 -5.62 1.67 -7.23
N ILE A 270 -4.83 0.64 -6.96
CA ILE A 270 -3.39 0.79 -6.67
C ILE A 270 -2.67 1.36 -7.91
N GLY A 271 -3.01 0.90 -9.11
CA GLY A 271 -2.50 1.49 -10.35
C GLY A 271 -2.84 2.97 -10.45
N LEU A 272 -4.07 3.36 -10.16
CA LEU A 272 -4.46 4.77 -10.19
C LEU A 272 -3.73 5.60 -9.11
N TRP A 273 -3.58 5.08 -7.89
CA TRP A 273 -2.78 5.72 -6.84
C TRP A 273 -1.33 5.95 -7.26
N ALA A 274 -0.71 4.98 -7.95
CA ALA A 274 0.66 5.09 -8.45
C ALA A 274 0.83 6.26 -9.45
N MET A 275 -0.25 6.68 -10.14
CA MET A 275 -0.22 7.89 -10.98
C MET A 275 0.04 9.16 -10.14
N GLY A 276 -0.51 9.24 -8.93
CA GLY A 276 -0.19 10.33 -7.99
C GLY A 276 1.29 10.34 -7.59
N ALA A 277 1.86 9.14 -7.39
CA ALA A 277 3.28 8.99 -7.11
C ALA A 277 4.19 9.41 -8.28
N VAL A 278 3.82 9.08 -9.52
CA VAL A 278 4.57 9.48 -10.72
C VAL A 278 4.43 10.98 -11.01
N ALA A 279 3.23 11.55 -10.80
CA ALA A 279 2.98 12.96 -11.09
C ALA A 279 3.86 13.90 -10.25
N GLY A 280 4.18 13.54 -9.00
CA GLY A 280 5.03 14.36 -8.13
C GLY A 280 6.40 14.65 -8.73
N PRO A 281 7.27 13.65 -8.94
CA PRO A 281 8.60 13.84 -9.52
C PRO A 281 8.57 14.45 -10.92
N VAL A 282 7.54 14.18 -11.72
CA VAL A 282 7.43 14.71 -13.08
C VAL A 282 7.08 16.20 -13.09
N LEU A 283 6.14 16.62 -12.25
CA LEU A 283 5.73 18.03 -12.17
C LEU A 283 6.70 18.88 -11.35
N GLY A 284 7.51 18.24 -10.47
CA GLY A 284 8.51 18.94 -9.65
C GLY A 284 9.47 19.85 -10.44
N PRO A 285 10.20 19.34 -11.44
CA PRO A 285 11.10 20.15 -12.25
C PRO A 285 10.40 21.23 -13.06
N ILE A 286 9.12 21.02 -13.42
CA ILE A 286 8.34 22.02 -14.16
C ILE A 286 8.01 23.18 -13.22
N VAL A 287 7.32 22.90 -12.11
CA VAL A 287 6.90 23.89 -11.13
C VAL A 287 8.14 24.60 -10.53
N GLY A 288 9.09 23.81 -10.03
CA GLY A 288 10.33 24.34 -9.46
C GLY A 288 11.20 25.10 -10.47
N GLY A 289 11.19 24.68 -11.75
CA GLY A 289 11.93 25.35 -12.83
C GLY A 289 11.42 26.77 -13.08
N PHE A 290 10.11 26.98 -13.15
CA PHE A 290 9.54 28.31 -13.28
C PHE A 290 9.76 29.14 -12.01
N ALA A 291 9.57 28.60 -10.83
CA ALA A 291 9.77 29.29 -9.56
C ALA A 291 11.24 29.70 -9.34
N ALA A 292 12.19 28.79 -9.53
CA ALA A 292 13.62 29.07 -9.35
C ALA A 292 14.14 30.09 -10.37
N SER A 293 13.65 30.07 -11.61
CA SER A 293 14.07 31.01 -12.66
C SER A 293 13.47 32.40 -12.51
N ALA A 294 12.30 32.52 -11.91
CA ALA A 294 11.63 33.80 -11.71
C ALA A 294 12.16 34.57 -10.49
N GLU A 295 12.53 33.84 -9.41
CA GLU A 295 12.83 34.46 -8.12
C GLU A 295 14.19 34.00 -7.54
N SER A 296 14.21 32.82 -6.90
CA SER A 296 15.41 32.29 -6.27
C SER A 296 15.31 30.78 -6.02
N TRP A 297 16.41 30.15 -5.65
CA TRP A 297 16.46 28.72 -5.29
C TRP A 297 15.53 28.35 -4.11
N ARG A 298 15.09 29.31 -3.30
CA ARG A 298 14.21 29.11 -2.15
C ARG A 298 12.74 28.92 -2.54
N TRP A 299 12.31 29.49 -3.66
CA TRP A 299 10.91 29.49 -4.07
C TRP A 299 10.33 28.10 -4.31
N PRO A 300 11.02 27.15 -4.95
CA PRO A 300 10.52 25.78 -5.04
C PRO A 300 10.23 25.13 -3.68
N LEU A 301 11.00 25.46 -2.64
CA LEU A 301 10.73 24.98 -1.28
C LEU A 301 9.53 25.66 -0.62
N TRP A 302 9.27 26.94 -0.93
CA TRP A 302 8.05 27.64 -0.51
C TRP A 302 6.82 27.07 -1.20
N GLU A 303 6.88 26.77 -2.48
CA GLU A 303 5.79 26.09 -3.20
C GLU A 303 5.49 24.72 -2.59
N LEU A 304 6.52 23.97 -2.25
CA LEU A 304 6.38 22.70 -1.54
C LEU A 304 5.72 22.90 -0.16
N ALA A 305 6.08 23.96 0.58
CA ALA A 305 5.43 24.29 1.84
C ALA A 305 3.94 24.59 1.66
N TRP A 306 3.55 25.32 0.63
CA TRP A 306 2.15 25.64 0.35
C TRP A 306 1.35 24.42 -0.08
N ILE A 307 1.87 23.59 -0.99
CA ILE A 307 1.21 22.36 -1.46
C ILE A 307 1.01 21.39 -0.29
N SER A 308 2.07 21.16 0.49
CA SER A 308 2.00 20.23 1.64
C SER A 308 1.17 20.79 2.80
N GLY A 309 1.25 22.11 3.04
CA GLY A 309 0.42 22.79 4.05
C GLY A 309 -1.08 22.74 3.72
N PHE A 310 -1.44 23.03 2.46
CA PHE A 310 -2.82 22.85 1.99
C PHE A 310 -3.28 21.40 2.18
N SER A 311 -2.46 20.43 1.76
CA SER A 311 -2.77 19.01 1.89
C SER A 311 -2.92 18.59 3.35
N ALA A 312 -2.05 19.09 4.25
CA ALA A 312 -2.11 18.80 5.68
C ALA A 312 -3.42 19.32 6.31
N ILE A 313 -3.80 20.55 5.99
CA ILE A 313 -5.07 21.14 6.46
C ILE A 313 -6.24 20.33 5.89
N PHE A 314 -6.28 20.14 4.58
CA PHE A 314 -7.39 19.44 3.90
C PHE A 314 -7.58 18.01 4.43
N LEU A 315 -6.51 17.23 4.54
CA LEU A 315 -6.58 15.85 5.04
C LEU A 315 -6.94 15.79 6.53
N SER A 316 -6.50 16.74 7.35
CA SER A 316 -6.86 16.80 8.77
C SER A 316 -8.37 16.87 8.98
N PHE A 317 -9.09 17.55 8.08
CA PHE A 317 -10.56 17.69 8.15
C PHE A 317 -11.32 16.56 7.45
N PHE A 318 -10.75 15.96 6.38
CA PHE A 318 -11.52 15.10 5.49
C PHE A 318 -10.96 13.68 5.33
N PHE A 319 -9.78 13.36 5.85
CA PHE A 319 -9.23 12.03 5.73
C PHE A 319 -9.70 11.12 6.86
N PRO A 320 -10.52 10.07 6.58
CA PRO A 320 -11.01 9.15 7.60
C PRO A 320 -9.96 8.10 7.97
N GLU A 321 -10.18 7.38 9.07
CA GLU A 321 -9.46 6.15 9.35
C GLU A 321 -9.82 5.06 8.33
N THR A 322 -8.81 4.39 7.77
CA THR A 322 -9.00 3.35 6.76
C THR A 322 -8.70 1.94 7.27
N LEU A 323 -7.96 1.80 8.37
CA LEU A 323 -7.59 0.50 8.90
C LEU A 323 -8.78 -0.15 9.62
N PRO A 324 -9.31 -1.30 9.12
CA PRO A 324 -10.45 -2.00 9.73
C PRO A 324 -10.22 -2.37 11.20
N ASP A 325 -9.00 -2.84 11.52
CA ASP A 325 -8.62 -3.24 12.88
C ASP A 325 -8.70 -2.09 13.89
N THR A 326 -8.31 -0.88 13.47
CA THR A 326 -8.41 0.33 14.30
C THR A 326 -9.87 0.73 14.50
N ILE A 327 -10.70 0.63 13.47
CA ILE A 327 -12.13 0.96 13.54
C ILE A 327 -12.83 0.02 14.51
N LEU A 328 -12.60 -1.29 14.38
CA LEU A 328 -13.16 -2.31 15.28
C LEU A 328 -12.65 -2.17 16.72
N LEU A 329 -11.37 -1.84 16.91
CA LEU A 329 -10.84 -1.55 18.25
C LEU A 329 -11.54 -0.36 18.90
N LYS A 330 -11.68 0.75 18.16
CA LYS A 330 -12.39 1.94 18.65
C LYS A 330 -13.86 1.63 18.93
N ARG A 331 -14.53 0.81 18.11
CA ARG A 331 -15.89 0.31 18.34
C ARG A 331 -15.96 -0.51 19.63
N ALA A 332 -15.08 -1.48 19.84
CA ALA A 332 -15.02 -2.27 21.06
C ALA A 332 -14.86 -1.37 22.31
N GLN A 333 -14.02 -0.36 22.23
CA GLN A 333 -13.84 0.62 23.33
C GLN A 333 -15.11 1.44 23.60
N ARG A 334 -15.86 1.86 22.54
CA ARG A 334 -17.12 2.60 22.69
C ARG A 334 -18.21 1.70 23.28
N LEU A 335 -18.33 0.45 22.81
CA LEU A 335 -19.29 -0.52 23.34
C LEU A 335 -19.01 -0.89 24.78
N ARG A 336 -17.73 -1.06 25.19
CA ARG A 336 -17.37 -1.25 26.61
C ARG A 336 -17.86 -0.11 27.50
N LYS A 337 -17.66 1.13 27.06
CA LYS A 337 -18.14 2.31 27.79
C LYS A 337 -19.67 2.39 27.87
N LEU A 338 -20.37 1.92 26.83
CA LEU A 338 -21.82 1.97 26.74
C LEU A 338 -22.48 0.85 27.58
N THR A 339 -21.93 -0.37 27.51
CA THR A 339 -22.53 -1.57 28.12
C THR A 339 -21.97 -1.92 29.49
N GLY A 340 -20.78 -1.38 29.85
CA GLY A 340 -20.05 -1.81 31.05
C GLY A 340 -19.44 -3.21 30.94
N ASN A 341 -19.51 -3.86 29.77
CA ASN A 341 -19.01 -5.22 29.57
C ASN A 341 -17.52 -5.21 29.16
N GLU A 342 -16.62 -5.43 30.13
CA GLU A 342 -15.18 -5.46 29.91
C GLU A 342 -14.68 -6.66 29.08
N LYS A 343 -15.52 -7.65 28.80
CA LYS A 343 -15.18 -8.81 27.97
C LYS A 343 -15.25 -8.54 26.49
N LEU A 344 -15.80 -7.39 26.05
CA LEU A 344 -15.87 -7.01 24.65
C LEU A 344 -14.47 -6.65 24.13
N ARG A 345 -13.94 -7.40 23.17
CA ARG A 345 -12.63 -7.23 22.57
C ARG A 345 -12.70 -7.30 21.04
N SER A 346 -11.87 -6.54 20.35
CA SER A 346 -11.61 -6.77 18.92
C SER A 346 -10.59 -7.89 18.73
N LEU A 347 -10.64 -8.56 17.59
CA LEU A 347 -9.66 -9.62 17.25
C LEU A 347 -8.22 -9.10 17.30
N SER A 348 -8.00 -7.89 16.81
CA SER A 348 -6.69 -7.23 16.81
C SER A 348 -6.18 -6.92 18.23
N GLU A 349 -7.07 -6.56 19.15
CA GLU A 349 -6.72 -6.35 20.56
C GLU A 349 -6.28 -7.65 21.23
N ILE A 350 -6.95 -8.76 20.95
CA ILE A 350 -6.59 -10.09 21.46
C ILE A 350 -5.23 -10.51 20.92
N LYS A 351 -5.00 -10.41 19.60
CA LYS A 351 -3.72 -10.74 18.97
C LYS A 351 -2.57 -9.86 19.52
N GLN A 352 -2.81 -8.57 19.67
CA GLN A 352 -1.78 -7.64 20.17
C GLN A 352 -1.40 -7.93 21.63
N ALA A 353 -2.34 -8.37 22.47
CA ALA A 353 -2.06 -8.76 23.85
C ALA A 353 -1.16 -10.01 23.96
N GLU A 354 -1.12 -10.85 22.92
CA GLU A 354 -0.26 -12.05 22.85
C GLU A 354 1.15 -11.75 22.31
N MET A 355 1.34 -10.59 21.66
CA MET A 355 2.63 -10.22 21.07
C MET A 355 3.57 -9.66 22.15
N THR A 356 4.76 -10.21 22.24
CA THR A 356 5.82 -9.63 23.05
C THR A 356 6.48 -8.44 22.32
N PRO A 357 6.96 -7.39 23.03
CA PRO A 357 7.67 -6.28 22.40
C PRO A 357 8.87 -6.71 21.55
N ARG A 358 9.55 -7.79 21.96
CA ARG A 358 10.66 -8.38 21.19
C ARG A 358 10.19 -9.00 19.88
N ALA A 359 9.04 -9.70 19.86
CA ALA A 359 8.48 -10.28 18.65
C ALA A 359 8.09 -9.16 17.65
N VAL A 360 7.47 -8.09 18.16
CA VAL A 360 7.14 -6.90 17.36
C VAL A 360 8.41 -6.28 16.76
N ALA A 361 9.45 -6.05 17.55
CA ALA A 361 10.71 -5.49 17.06
C ALA A 361 11.37 -6.39 15.99
N VAL A 362 11.37 -7.71 16.19
CA VAL A 362 11.91 -8.65 15.20
C VAL A 362 11.10 -8.61 13.90
N GLU A 363 9.78 -8.62 13.99
CA GLU A 363 8.88 -8.62 12.82
C GLU A 363 9.06 -7.36 11.96
N TYR A 364 9.15 -6.20 12.58
CA TYR A 364 9.16 -4.93 11.86
C TYR A 364 10.56 -4.39 11.55
N LEU A 365 11.59 -4.72 12.35
CA LEU A 365 12.94 -4.20 12.12
C LEU A 365 13.91 -5.21 11.53
N VAL A 366 13.79 -6.50 11.87
CA VAL A 366 14.72 -7.53 11.40
C VAL A 366 14.19 -8.28 10.18
N ARG A 367 12.91 -8.58 10.17
CA ARG A 367 12.27 -9.37 9.11
C ARG A 367 12.42 -8.75 7.70
N PRO A 368 12.26 -7.44 7.49
CA PRO A 368 12.46 -6.85 6.17
C PRO A 368 13.85 -7.14 5.58
N PHE A 369 14.92 -7.05 6.41
CA PHE A 369 16.27 -7.35 5.96
C PHE A 369 16.46 -8.83 5.62
N GLN A 370 15.87 -9.74 6.40
CA GLN A 370 15.91 -11.17 6.10
C GLN A 370 15.23 -11.47 4.76
N LEU A 371 14.05 -10.89 4.53
CA LEU A 371 13.29 -11.08 3.29
C LEU A 371 14.00 -10.44 2.08
N MET A 372 14.66 -9.30 2.25
CA MET A 372 15.46 -8.67 1.19
C MET A 372 16.59 -9.57 0.68
N MET A 373 17.12 -10.46 1.52
CA MET A 373 18.19 -11.39 1.16
C MET A 373 17.69 -12.68 0.48
N GLU A 374 16.38 -12.92 0.44
CA GLU A 374 15.80 -14.01 -0.34
C GLU A 374 16.11 -13.81 -1.84
N PRO A 375 16.65 -14.82 -2.55
CA PRO A 375 17.16 -14.63 -3.92
C PRO A 375 16.15 -14.04 -4.90
N VAL A 376 14.90 -14.45 -4.82
CA VAL A 376 13.81 -13.93 -5.68
C VAL A 376 13.53 -12.47 -5.37
N VAL A 377 13.41 -12.15 -4.08
CA VAL A 377 13.13 -10.79 -3.60
C VAL A 377 14.29 -9.85 -3.92
N LEU A 378 15.53 -10.30 -3.64
CA LEU A 378 16.75 -9.53 -3.91
C LEU A 378 16.86 -9.15 -5.39
N PHE A 379 16.64 -10.12 -6.29
CA PHE A 379 16.68 -9.84 -7.72
C PHE A 379 15.61 -8.85 -8.16
N LEU A 380 14.37 -9.05 -7.72
CA LEU A 380 13.26 -8.14 -8.07
C LEU A 380 13.48 -6.73 -7.50
N ASN A 381 14.00 -6.63 -6.29
CA ASN A 381 14.36 -5.35 -5.66
C ASN A 381 15.50 -4.64 -6.41
N LEU A 382 16.54 -5.37 -6.82
CA LEU A 382 17.65 -4.81 -7.61
C LEU A 382 17.18 -4.36 -8.98
N TYR A 383 16.33 -5.14 -9.66
CA TYR A 383 15.83 -4.76 -10.98
C TYR A 383 14.94 -3.52 -10.90
N LEU A 384 14.01 -3.51 -9.94
CA LEU A 384 13.16 -2.34 -9.72
C LEU A 384 13.99 -1.13 -9.24
N GLY A 385 15.00 -1.38 -8.39
CA GLY A 385 15.97 -0.38 -7.93
C GLY A 385 16.74 0.26 -9.09
N LEU A 386 17.25 -0.54 -10.01
CA LEU A 386 17.91 -0.04 -11.22
C LEU A 386 16.97 0.80 -12.08
N ALA A 387 15.77 0.29 -12.35
CA ALA A 387 14.78 1.03 -13.13
C ALA A 387 14.43 2.38 -12.46
N TYR A 388 14.26 2.38 -11.14
CA TYR A 388 13.98 3.60 -10.38
C TYR A 388 15.17 4.56 -10.33
N ALA A 389 16.38 4.04 -10.22
CA ALA A 389 17.61 4.82 -10.24
C ALA A 389 17.84 5.52 -11.60
N VAL A 390 17.57 4.85 -12.71
CA VAL A 390 17.63 5.45 -14.05
C VAL A 390 16.61 6.58 -14.19
N PHE A 391 15.41 6.42 -13.62
CA PHE A 391 14.42 7.50 -13.60
C PHE A 391 14.96 8.76 -12.89
N TYR A 392 15.61 8.59 -11.72
CA TYR A 392 16.22 9.70 -11.01
C TYR A 392 17.49 10.24 -11.69
N LEU A 393 18.22 9.39 -12.41
CA LEU A 393 19.38 9.80 -13.19
C LEU A 393 19.01 10.80 -14.31
N TRP A 394 17.78 10.74 -14.82
CA TRP A 394 17.30 11.68 -15.83
C TRP A 394 17.16 13.12 -15.32
N PHE A 395 17.04 13.34 -14.02
CA PHE A 395 17.12 14.70 -13.48
C PHE A 395 18.48 15.36 -13.75
N GLU A 396 19.54 14.55 -13.92
CA GLU A 396 20.88 15.00 -14.29
C GLU A 396 21.10 14.99 -15.82
N ALA A 397 20.48 14.08 -16.55
CA ALA A 397 20.61 13.98 -18.00
C ALA A 397 19.80 15.05 -18.75
N PHE A 398 18.60 15.41 -18.27
CA PHE A 398 17.73 16.37 -18.94
C PHE A 398 18.35 17.76 -19.06
N PRO A 399 19.02 18.35 -18.04
CA PRO A 399 19.75 19.58 -18.21
C PRO A 399 20.78 19.49 -19.34
N ILE A 400 21.61 18.43 -19.41
CA ILE A 400 22.59 18.23 -20.46
C ILE A 400 21.97 18.21 -21.85
N VAL A 401 20.83 17.52 -22.00
CA VAL A 401 20.14 17.41 -23.28
C VAL A 401 19.39 18.68 -23.62
N PHE A 402 18.49 19.14 -22.74
CA PHE A 402 17.55 20.20 -23.09
C PHE A 402 18.10 21.62 -22.85
N VAL A 403 18.98 21.82 -21.85
CA VAL A 403 19.63 23.14 -21.63
C VAL A 403 20.88 23.29 -22.46
N ASP A 404 21.84 22.35 -22.36
CA ASP A 404 23.15 22.53 -23.02
C ASP A 404 23.03 22.28 -24.53
N THR A 405 22.29 21.26 -25.00
CA THR A 405 22.18 20.93 -26.43
C THR A 405 21.06 21.72 -27.15
N TYR A 406 19.83 21.71 -26.58
CA TYR A 406 18.67 22.35 -27.25
C TYR A 406 18.41 23.79 -26.79
N HIS A 407 19.22 24.32 -25.84
CA HIS A 407 19.19 25.70 -25.36
C HIS A 407 17.84 26.14 -24.76
N PHE A 408 17.10 25.23 -24.12
CA PHE A 408 15.89 25.56 -23.39
C PHE A 408 16.24 26.37 -22.15
N LYS A 409 15.50 27.46 -21.90
CA LYS A 409 15.83 28.42 -20.84
C LYS A 409 14.79 28.42 -19.74
N GLY A 410 15.23 28.66 -18.50
CA GLY A 410 14.37 28.84 -17.33
C GLY A 410 13.42 27.65 -17.14
N GLY A 411 12.17 27.93 -16.79
CA GLY A 411 11.15 26.90 -16.54
C GLY A 411 10.81 26.02 -17.73
N VAL A 412 11.07 26.48 -18.97
CA VAL A 412 10.85 25.69 -20.20
C VAL A 412 11.72 24.43 -20.22
N ALA A 413 12.88 24.44 -19.58
CA ALA A 413 13.75 23.27 -19.47
C ALA A 413 13.12 22.11 -18.69
N GLY A 414 12.11 22.36 -17.86
CA GLY A 414 11.33 21.34 -17.16
C GLY A 414 10.20 20.70 -17.98
N LEU A 415 9.72 21.37 -19.06
CA LEU A 415 8.59 20.87 -19.85
C LEU A 415 8.81 19.50 -20.50
N PRO A 416 10.02 19.08 -20.89
CA PRO A 416 10.28 17.73 -21.40
C PRO A 416 9.79 16.61 -20.49
N PHE A 417 9.72 16.82 -19.18
CA PHE A 417 9.15 15.85 -18.24
C PHE A 417 7.68 15.53 -18.50
N ILE A 418 6.92 16.39 -19.20
CA ILE A 418 5.53 16.09 -19.60
C ILE A 418 5.45 14.82 -20.45
N GLY A 419 6.47 14.53 -21.26
CA GLY A 419 6.54 13.29 -22.04
C GLY A 419 6.48 12.04 -21.15
N ILE A 420 7.10 12.09 -20.00
CA ILE A 420 7.07 11.03 -18.97
C ILE A 420 5.65 10.89 -18.40
N LEU A 421 4.96 12.00 -18.11
CA LEU A 421 3.58 11.97 -17.61
C LEU A 421 2.61 11.37 -18.63
N VAL A 422 2.73 11.75 -19.89
CA VAL A 422 1.93 11.17 -21.00
C VAL A 422 2.20 9.66 -21.10
N GLY A 423 3.47 9.25 -21.03
CA GLY A 423 3.85 7.83 -21.03
C GLY A 423 3.25 7.08 -19.82
N ALA A 424 3.20 7.70 -18.64
CA ALA A 424 2.60 7.10 -17.46
C ALA A 424 1.08 6.93 -17.59
N ILE A 425 0.38 7.93 -18.11
CA ILE A 425 -1.08 7.84 -18.38
C ILE A 425 -1.37 6.72 -19.39
N ALA A 426 -0.61 6.65 -20.47
CA ALA A 426 -0.74 5.58 -21.47
C ALA A 426 -0.48 4.20 -20.85
N SER A 427 0.51 4.09 -19.95
CA SER A 427 0.84 2.86 -19.22
C SER A 427 -0.31 2.41 -18.31
N TYR A 428 -0.93 3.33 -17.59
CA TYR A 428 -2.09 3.02 -16.74
C TYR A 428 -3.28 2.54 -17.57
N ILE A 429 -3.58 3.23 -18.68
CA ILE A 429 -4.65 2.81 -19.60
C ILE A 429 -4.39 1.39 -20.12
N PHE A 430 -3.16 1.12 -20.59
CA PHE A 430 -2.75 -0.21 -21.03
C PHE A 430 -2.88 -1.25 -19.91
N TYR A 431 -2.45 -0.92 -18.69
CA TYR A 431 -2.56 -1.80 -17.52
C TYR A 431 -4.01 -2.19 -17.22
N VAL A 432 -4.93 -1.22 -17.22
CA VAL A 432 -6.38 -1.47 -17.03
C VAL A 432 -6.94 -2.39 -18.11
N ILE A 433 -6.58 -2.14 -19.39
CA ILE A 433 -6.99 -2.98 -20.52
C ILE A 433 -6.44 -4.40 -20.35
N TYR A 434 -5.16 -4.55 -20.03
CA TYR A 434 -4.52 -5.85 -19.81
C TYR A 434 -5.18 -6.64 -18.68
N LEU A 435 -5.45 -6.02 -17.52
CA LEU A 435 -6.14 -6.65 -16.41
C LEU A 435 -7.54 -7.14 -16.81
N LYS A 436 -8.32 -6.26 -17.45
CA LYS A 436 -9.73 -6.52 -17.77
C LYS A 436 -9.90 -7.59 -18.84
N TYR A 437 -9.11 -7.53 -19.93
CA TYR A 437 -9.32 -8.36 -21.13
C TYR A 437 -8.40 -9.57 -21.22
N TYR A 438 -7.32 -9.60 -20.44
CA TYR A 438 -6.37 -10.69 -20.49
C TYR A 438 -6.20 -11.41 -19.14
N LEU A 439 -5.78 -10.73 -18.08
CA LEU A 439 -5.34 -11.39 -16.85
C LEU A 439 -6.52 -11.97 -16.05
N PHE A 440 -7.56 -11.20 -15.77
CA PHE A 440 -8.71 -11.69 -15.02
C PHE A 440 -9.53 -12.75 -15.76
N PRO A 441 -9.82 -12.64 -17.06
CA PRO A 441 -10.44 -13.74 -17.81
C PRO A 441 -9.62 -15.03 -17.75
N ARG A 442 -8.27 -14.92 -17.83
CA ARG A 442 -7.38 -16.07 -17.70
C ARG A 442 -7.44 -16.71 -16.31
N PHE A 443 -7.48 -15.90 -15.23
CA PHE A 443 -7.65 -16.41 -13.87
C PHE A 443 -9.00 -17.14 -13.71
N ASN A 444 -10.07 -16.58 -14.24
CA ASN A 444 -11.39 -17.20 -14.21
C ASN A 444 -11.42 -18.53 -14.99
N GLN A 445 -10.75 -18.58 -16.14
CA GLN A 445 -10.61 -19.80 -16.92
C GLN A 445 -9.83 -20.88 -16.14
N LEU A 446 -8.69 -20.53 -15.54
CA LEU A 446 -7.90 -21.49 -14.74
C LEU A 446 -8.70 -22.02 -13.55
N ASN A 447 -9.43 -21.14 -12.86
CA ASN A 447 -10.29 -21.52 -11.75
C ASN A 447 -11.44 -22.45 -12.20
N SER A 448 -12.07 -22.18 -13.37
CA SER A 448 -13.12 -23.04 -13.91
C SER A 448 -12.59 -24.42 -14.36
N GLU A 449 -11.32 -24.49 -14.75
CA GLU A 449 -10.63 -25.74 -15.09
C GLU A 449 -10.09 -26.48 -13.84
N GLY A 450 -10.31 -25.95 -12.63
CA GLY A 450 -9.78 -26.52 -11.38
C GLY A 450 -8.25 -26.46 -11.27
N LYS A 451 -7.58 -25.63 -12.08
CA LYS A 451 -6.14 -25.46 -12.06
C LYS A 451 -5.76 -24.33 -11.11
N PRO A 452 -4.74 -24.52 -10.25
CA PRO A 452 -4.26 -23.46 -9.38
C PRO A 452 -3.70 -22.29 -10.21
N VAL A 453 -4.11 -21.07 -9.88
CA VAL A 453 -3.53 -19.86 -10.46
C VAL A 453 -2.12 -19.69 -9.90
N GLN A 454 -1.12 -19.77 -10.77
CA GLN A 454 0.27 -19.55 -10.37
C GLN A 454 0.51 -18.05 -10.14
N GLN A 455 1.21 -17.74 -9.07
CA GLN A 455 1.53 -16.35 -8.70
C GLN A 455 2.43 -15.68 -9.76
N GLU A 456 3.22 -16.45 -10.48
CA GLU A 456 4.09 -16.01 -11.57
C GLU A 456 3.34 -15.41 -12.76
N GLU A 457 2.04 -15.66 -12.92
CA GLU A 457 1.25 -15.01 -13.97
C GLU A 457 1.27 -13.46 -13.86
N TRP A 458 1.47 -12.92 -12.66
CA TRP A 458 1.69 -11.48 -12.47
C TRP A 458 3.02 -10.99 -13.07
N LEU A 459 4.07 -11.83 -13.09
CA LEU A 459 5.37 -11.48 -13.69
C LEU A 459 5.35 -11.46 -15.23
N ARG A 460 4.33 -12.03 -15.86
CA ARG A 460 4.22 -12.02 -17.33
C ARG A 460 4.18 -10.61 -17.89
N LEU A 461 3.46 -9.70 -17.23
CA LEU A 461 3.43 -8.30 -17.61
C LEU A 461 4.79 -7.62 -17.42
N ALA A 462 5.52 -7.99 -16.35
CA ALA A 462 6.85 -7.48 -16.07
C ALA A 462 7.87 -7.83 -17.17
N ILE A 463 7.75 -9.01 -17.82
CA ILE A 463 8.63 -9.40 -18.94
C ILE A 463 8.41 -8.47 -20.13
N ILE A 464 7.15 -8.21 -20.48
CA ILE A 464 6.81 -7.28 -21.58
C ILE A 464 7.32 -5.89 -21.26
N ALA A 465 7.05 -5.41 -20.04
CA ALA A 465 7.49 -4.12 -19.55
C ALA A 465 9.01 -3.98 -19.55
N GLY A 466 9.71 -5.02 -19.10
CA GLY A 466 11.16 -5.03 -19.00
C GLY A 466 11.86 -4.79 -20.34
N THR A 467 11.27 -5.22 -21.48
CA THR A 467 11.83 -4.96 -22.81
C THR A 467 11.71 -3.50 -23.23
N MET A 468 10.74 -2.75 -22.68
CA MET A 468 10.57 -1.32 -22.98
C MET A 468 11.67 -0.46 -22.39
N ILE A 469 12.25 -0.86 -21.24
CA ILE A 469 13.31 -0.11 -20.56
C ILE A 469 14.56 0.07 -21.46
N PRO A 470 15.21 -0.99 -21.96
CA PRO A 470 16.39 -0.82 -22.83
C PRO A 470 16.03 -0.12 -24.14
N VAL A 471 14.87 -0.37 -24.73
CA VAL A 471 14.43 0.31 -25.97
C VAL A 471 14.32 1.82 -25.74
N SER A 472 13.66 2.24 -24.69
CA SER A 472 13.50 3.64 -24.29
C SER A 472 14.85 4.33 -24.09
N LEU A 473 15.79 3.69 -23.38
CA LEU A 473 17.12 4.23 -23.13
C LEU A 473 17.92 4.41 -24.42
N LEU A 474 17.84 3.46 -25.35
CA LEU A 474 18.47 3.58 -26.66
C LEU A 474 17.86 4.71 -27.48
N VAL A 475 16.54 4.80 -27.53
CA VAL A 475 15.85 5.89 -28.24
C VAL A 475 16.25 7.24 -27.64
N PHE A 476 16.16 7.41 -26.31
CA PHE A 476 16.55 8.65 -25.65
C PHE A 476 18.01 9.01 -25.95
N GLY A 477 18.94 8.06 -25.69
CA GLY A 477 20.38 8.32 -25.80
C GLY A 477 20.85 8.69 -27.21
N TRP A 478 20.35 7.99 -28.23
CA TRP A 478 20.81 8.20 -29.59
C TRP A 478 20.05 9.29 -30.36
N THR A 479 18.91 9.75 -29.86
CA THR A 479 18.21 10.92 -30.40
C THR A 479 18.63 12.23 -29.73
N ALA A 480 19.17 12.18 -28.53
CA ALA A 480 19.77 13.33 -27.82
C ALA A 480 21.20 13.62 -28.35
N ARG A 481 21.30 14.06 -29.60
CA ARG A 481 22.61 14.32 -30.23
C ARG A 481 23.19 15.68 -29.83
N PRO A 482 24.49 15.73 -29.52
CA PRO A 482 25.17 16.98 -29.11
C PRO A 482 25.10 18.09 -30.16
N ASP A 483 25.02 17.73 -31.45
CA ASP A 483 24.94 18.67 -32.57
C ASP A 483 23.55 19.27 -32.80
N GLY A 484 22.56 18.81 -32.02
CA GLY A 484 21.16 19.24 -32.18
C GLY A 484 20.51 18.88 -33.52
N SER A 485 21.14 17.97 -34.31
CA SER A 485 20.66 17.58 -35.64
C SER A 485 19.31 16.86 -35.61
N VAL A 486 18.95 16.25 -34.48
CA VAL A 486 17.65 15.58 -34.23
C VAL A 486 16.71 16.53 -33.51
N HIS A 487 15.46 16.60 -33.91
CA HIS A 487 14.48 17.48 -33.27
C HIS A 487 14.23 17.05 -31.81
N TRP A 488 14.13 18.02 -30.90
CA TRP A 488 14.00 17.83 -29.44
C TRP A 488 12.83 16.91 -28.99
N ILE A 489 11.82 16.71 -29.84
CA ILE A 489 10.67 15.85 -29.51
C ILE A 489 11.06 14.37 -29.40
N PHE A 490 12.08 13.91 -30.16
CA PHE A 490 12.47 12.49 -30.15
C PHE A 490 13.06 12.01 -28.84
N PRO A 491 14.00 12.72 -28.16
CA PRO A 491 14.41 12.35 -26.82
C PRO A 491 13.25 12.42 -25.80
N ILE A 492 12.28 13.33 -25.96
CA ILE A 492 11.07 13.36 -25.12
C ILE A 492 10.22 12.08 -25.31
N ILE A 493 10.04 11.64 -26.56
CA ILE A 493 9.37 10.37 -26.87
C ILE A 493 10.14 9.20 -26.25
N GLY A 494 11.48 9.19 -26.39
CA GLY A 494 12.35 8.20 -25.76
C GLY A 494 12.13 8.12 -24.26
N ALA A 495 12.11 9.26 -23.57
CA ALA A 495 11.83 9.32 -22.14
C ALA A 495 10.39 8.88 -21.80
N GLY A 496 9.40 9.24 -22.61
CA GLY A 496 8.01 8.81 -22.43
C GLY A 496 7.82 7.29 -22.56
N LEU A 497 8.56 6.65 -23.45
CA LEU A 497 8.55 5.19 -23.64
C LEU A 497 9.16 4.42 -22.44
N TYR A 498 9.85 5.09 -21.54
CA TYR A 498 10.34 4.47 -20.31
C TYR A 498 9.22 4.13 -19.32
N MET A 499 8.17 4.93 -19.31
CA MET A 499 7.08 4.77 -18.35
C MET A 499 6.35 3.43 -18.46
N PRO A 500 5.98 2.93 -19.64
CA PRO A 500 5.45 1.56 -19.77
C PRO A 500 6.37 0.51 -19.12
N GLY A 501 7.68 0.67 -19.30
CA GLY A 501 8.67 -0.23 -18.70
C GLY A 501 8.63 -0.23 -17.19
N ILE A 502 8.93 0.91 -16.57
CA ILE A 502 9.04 1.00 -15.11
C ILE A 502 7.68 0.87 -14.42
N TYR A 503 6.62 1.49 -14.96
CA TYR A 503 5.29 1.47 -14.34
C TYR A 503 4.70 0.06 -14.28
N LEU A 504 4.71 -0.67 -15.40
CA LEU A 504 4.16 -2.03 -15.45
C LEU A 504 5.03 -3.04 -14.70
N LEU A 505 6.35 -2.85 -14.69
CA LEU A 505 7.27 -3.63 -13.87
C LEU A 505 6.96 -3.44 -12.37
N PHE A 506 6.79 -2.18 -11.94
CA PHE A 506 6.45 -1.82 -10.58
C PHE A 506 5.12 -2.45 -10.14
N GLN A 507 4.05 -2.31 -10.94
CA GLN A 507 2.75 -2.91 -10.65
C GLN A 507 2.82 -4.43 -10.53
N SER A 508 3.55 -5.08 -11.43
CA SER A 508 3.73 -6.54 -11.40
C SER A 508 4.43 -7.02 -10.13
N ILE A 509 5.50 -6.35 -9.72
CA ILE A 509 6.28 -6.71 -8.53
C ILE A 509 5.49 -6.42 -7.25
N LEU A 510 4.80 -5.27 -7.17
CA LEU A 510 3.99 -4.89 -6.00
C LEU A 510 2.80 -5.83 -5.75
N VAL A 511 2.35 -6.56 -6.75
CA VAL A 511 1.32 -7.59 -6.58
C VAL A 511 1.94 -8.96 -6.35
N TYR A 512 2.98 -9.31 -7.10
CA TYR A 512 3.64 -10.61 -7.00
C TYR A 512 4.23 -10.88 -5.62
N LEU A 513 4.95 -9.90 -5.04
CA LEU A 513 5.61 -10.08 -3.74
C LEU A 513 4.60 -10.35 -2.59
N PRO A 514 3.54 -9.56 -2.38
CA PRO A 514 2.53 -9.84 -1.36
C PRO A 514 1.82 -11.18 -1.53
N VAL A 515 1.50 -11.55 -2.77
CA VAL A 515 0.83 -12.84 -3.05
C VAL A 515 1.76 -14.03 -2.81
N SER A 516 3.07 -13.86 -3.00
CA SER A 516 4.08 -14.90 -2.76
C SER A 516 4.49 -15.03 -1.28
N TYR A 517 4.31 -13.98 -0.48
CA TYR A 517 4.69 -13.92 0.93
C TYR A 517 3.55 -13.33 1.79
N PRO A 518 2.37 -13.97 1.85
CA PRO A 518 1.16 -13.38 2.43
C PRO A 518 1.30 -13.09 3.93
N ASP A 519 2.10 -13.86 4.67
CA ASP A 519 2.32 -13.64 6.10
C ASP A 519 3.25 -12.45 6.41
N TYR A 520 3.98 -11.93 5.40
CA TYR A 520 5.03 -10.93 5.57
C TYR A 520 4.88 -9.71 4.65
N VAL A 521 3.66 -9.39 4.22
CA VAL A 521 3.37 -8.35 3.22
C VAL A 521 4.00 -7.01 3.57
N ALA A 522 3.82 -6.56 4.81
CA ALA A 522 4.37 -5.27 5.26
C ALA A 522 5.89 -5.24 5.23
N SER A 523 6.52 -6.29 5.77
CA SER A 523 7.98 -6.41 5.85
C SER A 523 8.62 -6.48 4.46
N ILE A 524 8.02 -7.21 3.52
CA ILE A 524 8.57 -7.35 2.17
C ILE A 524 8.44 -6.07 1.34
N LEU A 525 7.32 -5.36 1.50
CA LEU A 525 7.12 -4.07 0.82
C LEU A 525 8.02 -2.98 1.40
N ALA A 526 8.22 -2.94 2.72
CA ALA A 526 9.16 -2.01 3.36
C ALA A 526 10.60 -2.28 2.92
N GLY A 527 11.03 -3.55 2.85
CA GLY A 527 12.33 -3.93 2.33
C GLY A 527 12.51 -3.58 0.84
N ASN A 528 11.46 -3.78 0.03
CA ASN A 528 11.47 -3.37 -1.38
C ASN A 528 11.64 -1.84 -1.52
N ASP A 529 10.92 -1.07 -0.73
CA ASP A 529 10.99 0.39 -0.77
C ASP A 529 12.36 0.90 -0.33
N LEU A 530 12.92 0.36 0.74
CA LEU A 530 14.25 0.70 1.22
C LEU A 530 15.29 0.46 0.13
N MET A 531 15.38 -0.75 -0.41
CA MET A 531 16.41 -1.10 -1.39
C MET A 531 16.27 -0.32 -2.70
N ARG A 532 15.06 -0.23 -3.24
CA ARG A 532 14.75 0.52 -4.45
C ARG A 532 15.12 2.00 -4.33
N SER A 533 14.75 2.61 -3.22
CA SER A 533 14.94 4.05 -3.02
C SER A 533 16.38 4.38 -2.67
N SER A 534 17.11 3.56 -1.89
CA SER A 534 18.54 3.77 -1.62
C SER A 534 19.40 3.64 -2.88
N VAL A 535 19.10 2.68 -3.77
CA VAL A 535 19.77 2.58 -5.07
C VAL A 535 19.49 3.85 -5.90
N ALA A 536 18.24 4.33 -5.91
CA ALA A 536 17.85 5.54 -6.63
C ALA A 536 18.48 6.82 -6.05
N ALA A 537 18.73 6.89 -4.74
CA ALA A 537 19.40 8.02 -4.10
C ALA A 537 20.86 8.15 -4.50
N ALA A 538 21.52 7.04 -4.81
CA ALA A 538 22.95 7.03 -5.17
C ALA A 538 23.22 7.52 -6.61
N PHE A 539 22.33 7.25 -7.57
CA PHE A 539 22.58 7.47 -9.00
C PHE A 539 22.71 8.94 -9.40
N PRO A 540 21.91 9.89 -8.90
CA PRO A 540 22.07 11.30 -9.22
C PRO A 540 23.46 11.85 -8.86
N LEU A 541 24.12 11.34 -7.81
CA LEU A 541 25.39 11.83 -7.32
C LEU A 541 26.53 11.72 -8.34
N PHE A 542 26.46 10.75 -9.23
CA PHE A 542 27.44 10.59 -10.30
C PHE A 542 26.89 10.83 -11.71
N GLY A 543 25.61 11.17 -11.82
CA GLY A 543 24.85 11.23 -13.06
C GLY A 543 25.46 12.18 -14.09
N GLN A 544 25.76 13.40 -13.71
CA GLN A 544 26.38 14.36 -14.63
C GLN A 544 27.79 13.93 -15.04
N ALA A 545 28.62 13.49 -14.08
CA ALA A 545 29.96 12.99 -14.37
C ALA A 545 29.90 11.79 -15.34
N PHE A 546 28.96 10.91 -15.16
CA PHE A 546 28.73 9.76 -16.02
C PHE A 546 28.38 10.15 -17.45
N PHE A 547 27.41 11.05 -17.65
CA PHE A 547 27.00 11.48 -18.97
C PHE A 547 28.01 12.43 -19.63
N LYS A 548 28.74 13.26 -18.87
CA LYS A 548 29.84 14.11 -19.41
C LYS A 548 31.04 13.26 -19.86
N ALA A 549 31.35 12.17 -19.15
CA ALA A 549 32.48 11.31 -19.49
C ALA A 549 32.19 10.37 -20.67
N LEU A 550 31.00 9.77 -20.72
CA LEU A 550 30.68 8.79 -21.75
C LEU A 550 29.90 9.38 -22.94
N GLY A 551 29.24 10.52 -22.75
CA GLY A 551 28.21 11.01 -23.65
C GLY A 551 26.85 10.40 -23.38
N VAL A 552 25.76 11.09 -23.77
CA VAL A 552 24.38 10.68 -23.51
C VAL A 552 24.03 9.36 -24.23
N GLY A 553 24.45 9.20 -25.49
CA GLY A 553 24.20 7.99 -26.29
C GLY A 553 24.87 6.74 -25.71
N PRO A 554 26.22 6.70 -25.60
CA PRO A 554 26.92 5.54 -25.03
C PRO A 554 26.58 5.29 -23.56
N GLY A 555 26.37 6.31 -22.73
CA GLY A 555 25.93 6.18 -21.35
C GLY A 555 24.56 5.51 -21.26
N SER A 556 23.59 5.97 -22.05
CA SER A 556 22.28 5.32 -22.14
C SER A 556 22.34 3.89 -22.68
N SER A 557 23.27 3.61 -23.62
CA SER A 557 23.48 2.25 -24.13
C SER A 557 24.02 1.30 -23.05
N LEU A 558 24.93 1.78 -22.19
CA LEU A 558 25.44 1.00 -21.07
C LEU A 558 24.29 0.63 -20.11
N LEU A 559 23.47 1.62 -19.73
CA LEU A 559 22.30 1.38 -18.87
C LEU A 559 21.28 0.43 -19.52
N ALA A 560 21.05 0.58 -20.83
CA ALA A 560 20.19 -0.31 -21.61
C ALA A 560 20.74 -1.74 -21.63
N GLY A 561 22.05 -1.91 -21.78
CA GLY A 561 22.72 -3.22 -21.71
C GLY A 561 22.53 -3.89 -20.35
N VAL A 562 22.72 -3.15 -19.26
CA VAL A 562 22.50 -3.68 -17.89
C VAL A 562 21.04 -4.08 -17.71
N ALA A 563 20.08 -3.24 -18.11
CA ALA A 563 18.66 -3.56 -18.03
C ALA A 563 18.30 -4.79 -18.89
N ALA A 564 18.86 -4.92 -20.08
CA ALA A 564 18.65 -6.06 -20.96
C ALA A 564 19.21 -7.38 -20.37
N LEU A 565 20.35 -7.33 -19.67
CA LEU A 565 20.93 -8.49 -18.98
C LEU A 565 20.06 -9.00 -17.83
N MET A 566 19.19 -8.18 -17.27
CA MET A 566 18.25 -8.59 -16.21
C MET A 566 17.01 -9.32 -16.76
N LEU A 567 16.69 -9.17 -18.05
CA LEU A 567 15.51 -9.82 -18.66
C LEU A 567 15.55 -11.35 -18.64
N PRO A 568 16.66 -12.03 -19.00
CA PRO A 568 16.75 -13.50 -18.91
C PRO A 568 16.48 -14.01 -17.50
N ILE A 569 16.92 -13.27 -16.46
CA ILE A 569 16.70 -13.66 -15.06
C ILE A 569 15.22 -13.48 -14.69
N LEU A 570 14.59 -12.39 -15.14
CA LEU A 570 13.15 -12.19 -14.95
C LEU A 570 12.34 -13.30 -15.65
N TYR A 571 12.74 -13.69 -16.85
CA TYR A 571 12.13 -14.81 -17.57
C TYR A 571 12.34 -16.15 -16.83
N ALA A 572 13.52 -16.38 -16.28
CA ALA A 572 13.81 -17.54 -15.46
C ALA A 572 12.94 -17.57 -14.19
N LEU A 573 12.73 -16.42 -13.53
CA LEU A 573 11.80 -16.31 -12.40
C LEU A 573 10.37 -16.64 -12.80
N TYR A 574 9.90 -16.13 -13.94
CA TYR A 574 8.59 -16.48 -14.47
C TYR A 574 8.45 -17.99 -14.70
N ARG A 575 9.49 -18.65 -15.24
CA ARG A 575 9.45 -20.08 -15.61
C ARG A 575 9.67 -21.02 -14.44
N TYR A 576 10.53 -20.63 -13.49
CA TYR A 576 10.98 -21.49 -12.38
C TYR A 576 10.58 -20.94 -11.01
N GLY A 577 9.84 -19.86 -10.91
CA GLY A 577 9.48 -19.18 -9.66
C GLY A 577 8.80 -20.09 -8.66
N ALA A 578 7.87 -20.94 -9.10
CA ALA A 578 7.20 -21.91 -8.23
C ALA A 578 8.20 -22.91 -7.58
N ARG A 579 9.30 -23.27 -8.27
CA ARG A 579 10.35 -24.12 -7.67
C ARG A 579 11.20 -23.33 -6.66
N LEU A 580 11.53 -22.08 -6.99
CA LEU A 580 12.32 -21.21 -6.12
C LEU A 580 11.55 -20.88 -4.83
N ARG A 581 10.24 -20.61 -4.91
CA ARG A 581 9.40 -20.42 -3.71
C ARG A 581 9.39 -21.63 -2.79
N LYS A 582 9.27 -22.85 -3.34
CA LYS A 582 9.34 -24.09 -2.54
C LYS A 582 10.66 -24.27 -1.79
N MET A 583 11.73 -23.60 -2.19
CA MET A 583 13.03 -23.61 -1.50
C MET A 583 13.14 -22.50 -0.44
N SER A 584 12.28 -21.50 -0.48
CA SER A 584 12.21 -20.43 0.52
C SER A 584 11.54 -20.94 1.80
N LYS A 585 12.01 -20.43 2.94
CA LYS A 585 11.41 -20.68 4.26
C LYS A 585 10.23 -19.76 4.55
N PHE A 586 10.04 -18.72 3.76
CA PHE A 586 9.08 -17.64 3.98
C PHE A 586 7.97 -17.60 2.93
N ALA A 587 8.20 -18.13 1.73
CA ALA A 587 7.23 -18.13 0.64
C ALA A 587 6.19 -19.26 0.77
N GLN A 588 4.97 -19.01 0.27
CA GLN A 588 3.87 -19.98 0.17
C GLN A 588 3.61 -20.39 -1.28
#